data_25a3e7d3ef790254fcff78b462444891
#
_entry.id   25a3e7d3ef790254fcff78b462444891
#
_cell.length_a   1.000
_cell.length_b   1.000
_cell.length_c   1.000
_cell.angle_alpha   90.00
_cell.angle_beta   90.00
_cell.angle_gamma   90.00
#
_symmetry.space_group_name_H-M   'P 1'
#
loop_
_entity.id
_entity.type
_entity.pdbx_description
1 polymer ?
#
loop_
_entity_poly.entity_id
_entity_poly.type
_entity_poly.pdbx_seq_one_letter_code
_entity_poly.pdbx_strand_id
1 'polypeptide(L)'
;MSVFTSALSGTCAGVDTWHFVSYDQLSHDLLPENKDVGLIFIETSWKAKQLPYHKQKLALLLSNQRHFALEMQDAGYSVRYTFSEKEYGEVLSELCDELGEITITKPAELSLRRSIQPLVDSGQLRVLEHKGWLTTTEDFIKGAGQNPPWRMDKFYRYIRKNYSIMLEDDGKPVGGKWSLDDENRLPWDGAVDLPETLRFEPDE
;
A
#
# COMPACT_ATOMS: atom_id res chain seq x y z
N MET A 1 2.35 -1.32 30.39
CA MET A 1 2.18 -1.91 29.06
C MET A 1 0.84 -1.44 28.51
N SER A 2 0.74 -1.10 27.22
CA SER A 2 -0.57 -0.75 26.65
C SER A 2 -1.40 -2.03 26.46
N VAL A 3 -2.74 -1.90 26.37
CA VAL A 3 -3.64 -3.03 26.08
C VAL A 3 -3.20 -3.74 24.80
N PHE A 4 -2.84 -2.97 23.77
CA PHE A 4 -2.34 -3.49 22.50
C PHE A 4 -1.09 -4.38 22.66
N THR A 5 -0.06 -3.91 23.39
CA THR A 5 1.17 -4.70 23.59
C THR A 5 0.94 -5.97 24.40
N SER A 6 -0.10 -5.99 25.23
CA SER A 6 -0.49 -7.20 25.99
C SER A 6 -1.28 -8.19 25.13
N ALA A 7 -1.99 -7.71 24.09
CA ALA A 7 -2.75 -8.53 23.16
C ALA A 7 -1.87 -9.20 22.09
N LEU A 8 -0.71 -8.62 21.77
CA LEU A 8 0.26 -9.24 20.87
C LEU A 8 0.92 -10.44 21.57
N SER A 9 0.49 -11.63 21.23
CA SER A 9 1.08 -12.88 21.73
C SER A 9 2.38 -13.17 20.97
N GLY A 10 3.51 -12.97 21.64
CA GLY A 10 4.83 -12.96 21.02
C GLY A 10 5.43 -14.34 20.67
N THR A 11 4.82 -15.14 19.83
CA THR A 11 5.47 -16.35 19.31
C THR A 11 5.78 -16.23 17.81
N CYS A 12 6.96 -15.67 17.51
CA CYS A 12 7.55 -15.72 16.17
C CYS A 12 8.43 -16.97 15.98
N ALA A 13 8.16 -18.07 16.69
CA ALA A 13 8.97 -19.28 16.63
C ALA A 13 8.71 -20.02 15.30
N GLY A 14 9.78 -20.31 14.56
CA GLY A 14 9.73 -21.13 13.35
C GLY A 14 9.39 -20.38 12.06
N VAL A 15 9.57 -19.07 12.02
CA VAL A 15 9.40 -18.26 10.80
C VAL A 15 10.76 -17.90 10.22
N ASP A 16 11.01 -18.36 8.99
CA ASP A 16 12.28 -18.14 8.28
C ASP A 16 12.19 -16.99 7.26
N THR A 17 11.00 -16.55 6.91
CA THR A 17 10.77 -15.50 5.92
C THR A 17 9.83 -14.42 6.44
N TRP A 18 10.15 -13.16 6.16
CA TRP A 18 9.43 -12.03 6.70
C TRP A 18 8.96 -11.06 5.62
N HIS A 19 7.80 -10.44 5.87
CA HIS A 19 7.22 -9.42 5.00
C HIS A 19 6.87 -8.16 5.79
N PHE A 20 7.45 -7.03 5.40
CA PHE A 20 7.11 -5.73 5.98
C PHE A 20 5.82 -5.18 5.35
N VAL A 21 4.82 -4.95 6.20
CA VAL A 21 3.55 -4.34 5.84
C VAL A 21 3.58 -2.86 6.21
N SER A 22 3.59 -1.98 5.19
CA SER A 22 3.59 -0.54 5.46
C SER A 22 2.18 -0.04 5.83
N TYR A 23 2.12 1.09 6.54
CA TYR A 23 0.88 1.65 7.09
C TYR A 23 -0.19 2.00 6.05
N ASP A 24 0.18 2.10 4.78
CA ASP A 24 -0.69 2.39 3.63
C ASP A 24 -1.04 1.13 2.80
N GLN A 25 -0.64 -0.05 3.27
CA GLN A 25 -0.83 -1.34 2.60
C GLN A 25 -1.60 -2.35 3.48
N LEU A 26 -2.44 -1.87 4.37
CA LEU A 26 -3.23 -2.68 5.29
C LEU A 26 -4.42 -3.32 4.54
N SER A 27 -4.15 -4.37 3.78
CA SER A 27 -5.14 -5.14 3.00
C SER A 27 -4.69 -6.59 2.89
N HIS A 28 -5.63 -7.51 3.11
CA HIS A 28 -5.39 -8.95 2.95
C HIS A 28 -4.86 -9.31 1.55
N ASP A 29 -5.36 -8.64 0.50
CA ASP A 29 -4.98 -8.92 -0.88
C ASP A 29 -3.52 -8.57 -1.21
N LEU A 30 -2.89 -7.74 -0.37
CA LEU A 30 -1.49 -7.33 -0.52
C LEU A 30 -0.51 -8.20 0.25
N LEU A 31 -1.03 -9.05 1.13
CA LEU A 31 -0.19 -9.95 1.94
C LEU A 31 0.28 -11.17 1.15
N PRO A 32 1.37 -11.82 1.58
CA PRO A 32 1.73 -13.14 1.12
C PRO A 32 0.61 -14.14 1.43
N GLU A 33 0.26 -14.98 0.46
CA GLU A 33 -0.79 -16.02 0.65
C GLU A 33 -0.35 -17.13 1.61
N ASN A 34 0.97 -17.39 1.66
CA ASN A 34 1.55 -18.37 2.56
C ASN A 34 1.67 -17.80 3.99
N LYS A 35 1.01 -18.44 4.95
CA LYS A 35 1.03 -18.07 6.37
C LYS A 35 2.31 -18.45 7.12
N ASP A 36 3.22 -19.20 6.47
CA ASP A 36 4.55 -19.46 7.02
C ASP A 36 5.47 -18.21 6.94
N VAL A 37 4.99 -17.15 6.23
CA VAL A 37 5.65 -15.84 6.19
C VAL A 37 5.20 -15.01 7.38
N GLY A 38 6.15 -14.55 8.20
CA GLY A 38 5.87 -13.60 9.28
C GLY A 38 5.64 -12.19 8.75
N LEU A 39 4.80 -11.44 9.44
CA LEU A 39 4.47 -10.06 9.11
C LEU A 39 5.16 -9.10 10.08
N ILE A 40 5.83 -8.09 9.53
CA ILE A 40 6.47 -7.02 10.29
C ILE A 40 5.63 -5.75 10.17
N PHE A 41 5.35 -5.13 11.29
CA PHE A 41 4.77 -3.79 11.38
C PHE A 41 5.72 -2.86 12.11
N ILE A 42 5.94 -1.67 11.58
CA ILE A 42 6.78 -0.65 12.20
C ILE A 42 5.94 0.58 12.51
N GLU A 43 5.86 0.92 13.78
CA GLU A 43 5.27 2.16 14.26
C GLU A 43 6.40 3.13 14.64
N THR A 44 6.60 4.17 13.84
CA THR A 44 7.67 5.13 14.11
C THR A 44 7.15 6.55 14.32
N SER A 45 7.66 7.20 15.37
CA SER A 45 7.41 8.62 15.61
C SER A 45 8.19 9.53 14.66
N TRP A 46 9.23 9.05 14.00
CA TRP A 46 10.02 9.82 13.04
C TRP A 46 9.15 10.40 11.93
N LYS A 47 8.30 9.57 11.32
CA LYS A 47 7.40 9.99 10.25
C LYS A 47 6.43 11.10 10.69
N ALA A 48 5.87 10.96 11.90
CA ALA A 48 4.95 11.94 12.46
C ALA A 48 5.61 13.29 12.78
N LYS A 49 6.94 13.32 12.96
CA LYS A 49 7.73 14.53 13.23
C LYS A 49 8.14 15.29 11.96
N GLN A 50 8.00 14.68 10.76
CA GLN A 50 8.45 15.31 9.50
C GLN A 50 7.57 16.48 9.05
N LEU A 51 6.28 16.42 9.34
CA LEU A 51 5.28 17.42 8.96
C LEU A 51 4.28 17.63 10.11
N PRO A 52 3.63 18.78 10.19
CA PRO A 52 2.60 19.05 11.21
C PRO A 52 1.29 18.31 10.89
N TYR A 53 1.30 16.98 10.98
CA TYR A 53 0.11 16.17 10.76
C TYR A 53 -0.99 16.45 11.78
N HIS A 54 -2.24 16.41 11.35
CA HIS A 54 -3.37 16.51 12.25
C HIS A 54 -3.43 15.29 13.20
N LYS A 55 -3.68 15.53 14.48
CA LYS A 55 -3.67 14.47 15.51
C LYS A 55 -4.65 13.34 15.23
N GLN A 56 -5.85 13.65 14.73
CA GLN A 56 -6.84 12.62 14.36
C GLN A 56 -6.36 11.74 13.21
N LYS A 57 -5.64 12.31 12.22
CA LYS A 57 -5.05 11.50 11.14
C LYS A 57 -4.02 10.52 11.67
N LEU A 58 -3.14 10.97 12.58
CA LEU A 58 -2.15 10.09 13.19
C LEU A 58 -2.83 9.00 14.03
N ALA A 59 -3.80 9.37 14.86
CA ALA A 59 -4.56 8.41 15.66
C ALA A 59 -5.21 7.35 14.77
N LEU A 60 -5.89 7.76 13.69
CA LEU A 60 -6.53 6.83 12.75
C LEU A 60 -5.52 5.86 12.11
N LEU A 61 -4.41 6.39 11.58
CA LEU A 61 -3.41 5.54 10.92
C LEU A 61 -2.79 4.52 11.88
N LEU A 62 -2.45 4.96 13.10
CA LEU A 62 -1.86 4.08 14.11
C LEU A 62 -2.87 3.07 14.64
N SER A 63 -4.12 3.46 14.87
CA SER A 63 -5.20 2.53 15.24
C SER A 63 -5.39 1.47 14.17
N ASN A 64 -5.54 1.85 12.91
CA ASN A 64 -5.71 0.90 11.80
C ASN A 64 -4.55 -0.08 11.71
N GLN A 65 -3.31 0.40 11.85
CA GLN A 65 -2.14 -0.48 11.80
C GLN A 65 -2.13 -1.48 12.96
N ARG A 66 -2.50 -1.05 14.17
CA ARG A 66 -2.55 -1.92 15.36
C ARG A 66 -3.68 -2.94 15.26
N HIS A 67 -4.89 -2.52 14.86
CA HIS A 67 -6.02 -3.43 14.62
C HIS A 67 -5.66 -4.46 13.56
N PHE A 68 -5.11 -4.04 12.42
CA PHE A 68 -4.72 -4.96 11.37
C PHE A 68 -3.63 -5.95 11.82
N ALA A 69 -2.69 -5.53 12.65
CA ALA A 69 -1.68 -6.44 13.21
C ALA A 69 -2.31 -7.52 14.11
N LEU A 70 -3.29 -7.17 14.95
CA LEU A 70 -4.03 -8.13 15.78
C LEU A 70 -4.89 -9.05 14.92
N GLU A 71 -5.60 -8.51 13.94
CA GLU A 71 -6.40 -9.28 12.98
C GLU A 71 -5.53 -10.33 12.24
N MET A 72 -4.32 -9.94 11.81
CA MET A 72 -3.40 -10.88 11.17
C MET A 72 -2.89 -11.96 12.13
N GLN A 73 -2.63 -11.61 13.38
CA GLN A 73 -2.29 -12.59 14.41
C GLN A 73 -3.43 -13.60 14.62
N ASP A 74 -4.68 -13.13 14.73
CA ASP A 74 -5.87 -13.96 14.87
C ASP A 74 -6.12 -14.84 13.63
N ALA A 75 -5.77 -14.33 12.43
CA ALA A 75 -5.77 -15.07 11.19
C ALA A 75 -4.66 -16.13 11.10
N GLY A 76 -3.75 -16.22 12.10
CA GLY A 76 -2.71 -17.23 12.22
C GLY A 76 -1.34 -16.87 11.64
N TYR A 77 -1.10 -15.59 11.31
CA TYR A 77 0.25 -15.12 10.95
C TYR A 77 1.10 -14.91 12.21
N SER A 78 2.41 -15.16 12.09
CA SER A 78 3.38 -14.64 13.05
C SER A 78 3.54 -13.15 12.85
N VAL A 79 3.34 -12.35 13.89
CA VAL A 79 3.39 -10.90 13.82
C VAL A 79 4.53 -10.34 14.67
N ARG A 80 5.42 -9.58 14.04
CA ARG A 80 6.44 -8.75 14.69
C ARG A 80 6.03 -7.28 14.63
N TYR A 81 5.73 -6.67 15.77
CA TYR A 81 5.39 -5.26 15.87
C TYR A 81 6.52 -4.49 16.55
N THR A 82 7.09 -3.51 15.86
CA THR A 82 8.26 -2.75 16.32
C THR A 82 7.92 -1.28 16.52
N PHE A 83 8.20 -0.75 17.70
CA PHE A 83 8.11 0.68 17.99
C PHE A 83 9.49 1.32 17.84
N SER A 84 9.56 2.49 17.19
CA SER A 84 10.82 3.17 16.95
C SER A 84 10.66 4.68 16.90
N GLU A 85 11.76 5.40 17.05
CA GLU A 85 11.88 6.83 16.73
C GLU A 85 12.71 7.07 15.46
N LYS A 86 13.27 6.01 14.86
CA LYS A 86 14.13 6.03 13.68
C LYS A 86 13.31 6.01 12.39
N GLU A 87 13.97 6.37 11.29
CA GLU A 87 13.42 6.24 9.95
C GLU A 87 13.18 4.76 9.59
N TYR A 88 12.21 4.50 8.71
CA TYR A 88 11.88 3.14 8.27
C TYR A 88 13.07 2.36 7.71
N GLY A 89 13.93 3.02 6.91
CA GLY A 89 15.12 2.38 6.35
C GLY A 89 16.11 1.91 7.41
N GLU A 90 16.30 2.71 8.47
CA GLU A 90 17.18 2.35 9.59
C GLU A 90 16.61 1.16 10.38
N VAL A 91 15.30 1.18 10.69
CA VAL A 91 14.64 0.09 11.42
C VAL A 91 14.66 -1.21 10.60
N LEU A 92 14.39 -1.10 9.28
CA LEU A 92 14.44 -2.26 8.39
C LEU A 92 15.85 -2.82 8.24
N SER A 93 16.90 -1.98 8.25
CA SER A 93 18.29 -2.44 8.25
C SER A 93 18.59 -3.30 9.50
N GLU A 94 18.20 -2.82 10.67
CA GLU A 94 18.38 -3.58 11.93
C GLU A 94 17.61 -4.92 11.90
N LEU A 95 16.39 -4.89 11.35
CA LEU A 95 15.57 -6.11 11.22
C LEU A 95 16.14 -7.08 10.19
N CYS A 96 16.72 -6.61 9.08
CA CYS A 96 17.39 -7.45 8.10
C CYS A 96 18.64 -8.11 8.70
N ASP A 97 19.39 -7.41 9.54
CA ASP A 97 20.55 -7.97 10.24
C ASP A 97 20.15 -9.07 11.23
N GLU A 98 18.96 -8.95 11.85
CA GLU A 98 18.41 -9.95 12.80
C GLU A 98 17.74 -11.13 12.08
N LEU A 99 16.95 -10.86 11.05
CA LEU A 99 15.98 -11.81 10.48
C LEU A 99 16.38 -12.34 9.08
N GLY A 100 17.40 -11.76 8.46
CA GLY A 100 17.78 -12.05 7.08
C GLY A 100 16.98 -11.26 6.04
N GLU A 101 16.83 -11.80 4.83
CA GLU A 101 16.09 -11.14 3.75
C GLU A 101 14.63 -10.87 4.15
N ILE A 102 14.20 -9.62 4.01
CA ILE A 102 12.82 -9.19 4.21
C ILE A 102 12.20 -8.85 2.85
N THR A 103 10.94 -9.20 2.66
CA THR A 103 10.16 -8.75 1.50
C THR A 103 9.29 -7.54 1.85
N ILE A 104 8.99 -6.71 0.86
CA ILE A 104 8.05 -5.59 0.96
C ILE A 104 7.26 -5.46 -0.33
N THR A 105 5.96 -5.23 -0.27
CA THR A 105 5.20 -4.80 -1.45
C THR A 105 5.62 -3.38 -1.82
N LYS A 106 5.85 -3.12 -3.11
CA LYS A 106 6.33 -1.83 -3.63
C LYS A 106 5.58 -0.65 -3.03
N PRO A 107 6.25 0.21 -2.24
CA PRO A 107 5.58 1.33 -1.58
C PRO A 107 5.10 2.37 -2.60
N ALA A 108 3.93 2.96 -2.35
CA ALA A 108 3.47 4.11 -3.12
C ALA A 108 4.28 5.36 -2.81
N GLU A 109 4.70 5.52 -1.57
CA GLU A 109 5.41 6.70 -1.09
C GLU A 109 6.85 6.77 -1.59
N LEU A 110 7.20 7.89 -2.28
CA LEU A 110 8.53 8.09 -2.83
C LEU A 110 9.62 8.22 -1.73
N SER A 111 9.30 8.82 -0.60
CA SER A 111 10.24 8.96 0.52
C SER A 111 10.62 7.60 1.09
N LEU A 112 9.65 6.72 1.30
CA LEU A 112 9.92 5.36 1.77
C LEU A 112 10.75 4.58 0.74
N ARG A 113 10.42 4.65 -0.56
CA ARG A 113 11.22 3.99 -1.60
C ARG A 113 12.68 4.45 -1.59
N ARG A 114 12.93 5.76 -1.40
CA ARG A 114 14.30 6.29 -1.31
C ARG A 114 15.02 5.82 -0.05
N SER A 115 14.33 5.79 1.07
CA SER A 115 14.89 5.36 2.36
C SER A 115 15.33 3.89 2.35
N ILE A 116 14.56 3.02 1.70
CA ILE A 116 14.87 1.59 1.63
C ILE A 116 15.77 1.20 0.44
N GLN A 117 16.04 2.11 -0.49
CA GLN A 117 16.81 1.78 -1.70
C GLN A 117 18.18 1.14 -1.41
N PRO A 118 18.98 1.60 -0.41
CA PRO A 118 20.25 0.94 -0.08
C PRO A 118 20.10 -0.52 0.31
N LEU A 119 19.00 -0.88 1.00
CA LEU A 119 18.72 -2.26 1.41
C LEU A 119 18.30 -3.13 0.20
N VAL A 120 17.60 -2.52 -0.75
CA VAL A 120 17.25 -3.19 -2.01
C VAL A 120 18.51 -3.45 -2.85
N ASP A 121 19.38 -2.46 -2.97
CA ASP A 121 20.62 -2.56 -3.74
C ASP A 121 21.60 -3.60 -3.14
N SER A 122 21.60 -3.77 -1.81
CA SER A 122 22.39 -4.78 -1.11
C SER A 122 21.78 -6.19 -1.13
N GLY A 123 20.52 -6.33 -1.57
CA GLY A 123 19.79 -7.61 -1.55
C GLY A 123 19.22 -8.00 -0.19
N GLN A 124 19.32 -7.14 0.82
CA GLN A 124 18.74 -7.39 2.15
C GLN A 124 17.21 -7.22 2.16
N LEU A 125 16.68 -6.39 1.27
CA LEU A 125 15.24 -6.14 1.12
C LEU A 125 14.80 -6.41 -0.32
N ARG A 126 13.82 -7.30 -0.50
CA ARG A 126 13.26 -7.63 -1.80
C ARG A 126 11.90 -7.00 -2.01
N VAL A 127 11.78 -6.17 -3.06
CA VAL A 127 10.53 -5.47 -3.41
C VAL A 127 9.68 -6.36 -4.32
N LEU A 128 8.42 -6.60 -3.91
CA LEU A 128 7.41 -7.29 -4.69
C LEU A 128 6.54 -6.28 -5.44
N GLU A 129 6.04 -6.63 -6.61
CA GLU A 129 5.09 -5.76 -7.35
C GLU A 129 3.77 -5.60 -6.58
N HIS A 130 3.19 -4.42 -6.69
CA HIS A 130 1.96 -4.06 -5.97
C HIS A 130 0.72 -4.59 -6.70
N LYS A 131 0.09 -5.62 -6.16
CA LYS A 131 -1.09 -6.28 -6.76
C LYS A 131 -2.32 -5.36 -6.92
N GLY A 132 -2.46 -4.33 -6.11
CA GLY A 132 -3.57 -3.37 -6.16
C GLY A 132 -3.44 -2.31 -7.26
N TRP A 133 -2.37 -2.34 -8.06
CA TRP A 133 -2.14 -1.38 -9.15
C TRP A 133 -2.18 -2.10 -10.49
N LEU A 134 -3.11 -1.69 -11.35
CA LEU A 134 -3.27 -2.28 -12.67
C LEU A 134 -2.03 -2.08 -13.57
N THR A 135 -1.29 -1.00 -13.36
CA THR A 135 -0.21 -0.57 -14.25
C THR A 135 1.15 -0.60 -13.58
N THR A 136 2.17 -0.94 -14.35
CA THR A 136 3.56 -0.96 -13.92
C THR A 136 4.32 0.29 -14.37
N THR A 137 5.54 0.47 -13.88
CA THR A 137 6.47 1.50 -14.39
C THR A 137 6.78 1.28 -15.87
N GLU A 138 6.87 0.04 -16.32
CA GLU A 138 7.11 -0.31 -17.72
C GLU A 138 5.93 0.12 -18.61
N ASP A 139 4.69 -0.12 -18.16
CA ASP A 139 3.50 0.37 -18.85
C ASP A 139 3.50 1.89 -18.98
N PHE A 140 3.92 2.60 -17.93
CA PHE A 140 4.04 4.06 -17.99
C PHE A 140 5.06 4.50 -19.05
N ILE A 141 6.23 3.89 -19.08
CA ILE A 141 7.27 4.20 -20.06
C ILE A 141 6.79 3.90 -21.47
N LYS A 142 6.13 2.76 -21.70
CA LYS A 142 5.56 2.39 -23.00
C LYS A 142 4.44 3.34 -23.45
N GLY A 143 3.54 3.70 -22.52
CA GLY A 143 2.36 4.51 -22.82
C GLY A 143 2.63 6.01 -22.90
N ALA A 144 3.40 6.56 -21.98
CA ALA A 144 3.67 8.00 -21.86
C ALA A 144 5.01 8.43 -22.48
N GLY A 145 5.99 7.51 -22.56
CA GLY A 145 7.36 7.77 -22.98
C GLY A 145 8.34 7.95 -21.83
N GLN A 146 9.64 7.87 -22.12
CA GLN A 146 10.71 7.98 -21.11
C GLN A 146 10.91 9.42 -20.61
N ASN A 147 10.64 10.41 -21.45
CA ASN A 147 10.96 11.81 -21.16
C ASN A 147 9.72 12.70 -21.12
N PRO A 148 9.68 13.71 -20.25
CA PRO A 148 8.63 14.72 -20.24
C PRO A 148 8.61 15.55 -21.55
N PRO A 149 7.49 16.23 -21.85
CA PRO A 149 6.27 16.30 -21.05
C PRO A 149 5.39 15.04 -21.20
N TRP A 150 5.00 14.46 -20.08
CA TRP A 150 4.09 13.31 -20.09
C TRP A 150 2.65 13.78 -20.17
N ARG A 151 1.87 13.09 -21.02
CA ARG A 151 0.45 13.38 -21.20
C ARG A 151 -0.38 12.20 -20.70
N MET A 152 -1.19 12.44 -19.68
CA MET A 152 -2.02 11.41 -19.05
C MET A 152 -3.09 10.85 -20.00
N ASP A 153 -3.64 11.68 -20.91
CA ASP A 153 -4.58 11.21 -21.93
C ASP A 153 -3.97 10.17 -22.87
N LYS A 154 -2.68 10.35 -23.23
CA LYS A 154 -1.94 9.39 -24.04
C LYS A 154 -1.73 8.08 -23.29
N PHE A 155 -1.28 8.16 -22.02
CA PHE A 155 -1.10 7.01 -21.17
C PHE A 155 -2.41 6.26 -20.92
N TYR A 156 -3.49 6.97 -20.59
CA TYR A 156 -4.82 6.42 -20.40
C TYR A 156 -5.32 5.62 -21.62
N ARG A 157 -5.17 6.18 -22.82
CA ARG A 157 -5.54 5.47 -24.06
C ARG A 157 -4.69 4.22 -24.30
N TYR A 158 -3.39 4.30 -24.01
CA TYR A 158 -2.49 3.15 -24.11
C TYR A 158 -2.95 2.02 -23.19
N ILE A 159 -3.21 2.34 -21.91
CA ILE A 159 -3.63 1.35 -20.92
C ILE A 159 -4.98 0.71 -21.30
N ARG A 160 -5.97 1.52 -21.70
CA ARG A 160 -7.25 0.98 -22.16
C ARG A 160 -7.10 0.00 -23.32
N LYS A 161 -6.22 0.29 -24.27
CA LYS A 161 -5.94 -0.62 -25.39
C LYS A 161 -5.17 -1.86 -24.95
N ASN A 162 -4.14 -1.69 -24.13
CA ASN A 162 -3.27 -2.77 -23.72
C ASN A 162 -4.00 -3.82 -22.86
N TYR A 163 -4.94 -3.37 -22.03
CA TYR A 163 -5.72 -4.21 -21.12
C TYR A 163 -7.17 -4.45 -21.60
N SER A 164 -7.53 -4.03 -22.80
CA SER A 164 -8.88 -4.18 -23.38
C SER A 164 -10.00 -3.63 -22.48
N ILE A 165 -9.75 -2.47 -21.82
CA ILE A 165 -10.68 -1.85 -20.89
C ILE A 165 -11.67 -0.96 -21.64
N MET A 166 -12.98 -1.25 -21.52
CA MET A 166 -14.06 -0.48 -22.14
C MET A 166 -13.84 -0.24 -23.64
N LEU A 167 -13.48 -1.27 -24.36
CA LEU A 167 -13.38 -1.29 -25.82
C LEU A 167 -14.46 -2.17 -26.40
N GLU A 168 -14.94 -1.78 -27.59
CA GLU A 168 -15.75 -2.62 -28.48
C GLU A 168 -14.85 -3.66 -29.17
N ASP A 169 -15.44 -4.68 -29.80
CA ASP A 169 -14.72 -5.73 -30.51
C ASP A 169 -13.81 -5.20 -31.64
N ASP A 170 -14.16 -4.04 -32.22
CA ASP A 170 -13.36 -3.36 -33.25
C ASP A 170 -12.23 -2.47 -32.68
N GLY A 171 -12.02 -2.49 -31.35
CA GLY A 171 -10.99 -1.74 -30.62
C GLY A 171 -11.31 -0.25 -30.45
N LYS A 172 -12.52 0.19 -30.77
CA LYS A 172 -12.98 1.56 -30.47
C LYS A 172 -13.44 1.66 -29.01
N PRO A 173 -13.39 2.86 -28.42
CA PRO A 173 -13.88 3.05 -27.07
C PRO A 173 -15.40 2.90 -26.99
N VAL A 174 -15.90 2.20 -25.99
CA VAL A 174 -17.33 2.12 -25.66
C VAL A 174 -17.90 3.54 -25.55
N GLY A 175 -19.05 3.77 -26.18
CA GLY A 175 -19.68 5.08 -26.23
C GLY A 175 -18.99 6.09 -27.19
N GLY A 176 -18.04 5.63 -28.02
CA GLY A 176 -17.39 6.44 -29.07
C GLY A 176 -16.39 7.48 -28.57
N LYS A 177 -16.19 7.61 -27.26
CA LYS A 177 -15.29 8.61 -26.63
C LYS A 177 -14.19 7.95 -25.80
N TRP A 178 -12.97 8.50 -25.85
CA TRP A 178 -11.87 8.04 -25.00
C TRP A 178 -11.92 8.61 -23.60
N SER A 179 -12.49 9.78 -23.39
CA SER A 179 -12.64 10.43 -22.08
C SER A 179 -14.08 10.90 -21.91
N LEU A 180 -14.57 10.76 -20.68
CA LEU A 180 -15.89 11.23 -20.22
C LEU A 180 -15.75 12.39 -19.23
N ASP A 181 -14.56 13.01 -19.14
CA ASP A 181 -14.25 14.07 -18.15
C ASP A 181 -15.13 15.32 -18.30
N ASP A 182 -15.65 15.58 -19.50
CA ASP A 182 -16.53 16.72 -19.71
C ASP A 182 -17.82 16.62 -18.89
N GLU A 183 -18.28 15.39 -18.61
CA GLU A 183 -19.48 15.13 -17.82
C GLU A 183 -19.20 15.19 -16.30
N ASN A 184 -17.98 14.91 -15.89
CA ASN A 184 -17.58 14.96 -14.46
C ASN A 184 -17.54 16.38 -13.88
N ARG A 185 -17.60 17.41 -14.71
CA ARG A 185 -17.55 18.82 -14.30
C ARG A 185 -18.92 19.47 -14.23
N LEU A 186 -19.96 18.76 -14.62
CA LEU A 186 -21.31 19.27 -14.49
C LEU A 186 -21.72 19.27 -13.00
N PRO A 187 -22.37 20.33 -12.51
CA PRO A 187 -22.93 20.31 -11.17
C PRO A 187 -24.03 19.25 -11.07
N TRP A 188 -24.15 18.64 -9.93
CA TRP A 188 -25.26 17.73 -9.67
C TRP A 188 -26.60 18.50 -9.71
N ASP A 189 -27.53 18.04 -10.50
CA ASP A 189 -28.82 18.67 -10.76
C ASP A 189 -29.97 18.16 -9.87
N GLY A 190 -29.66 17.18 -9.00
CA GLY A 190 -30.64 16.56 -8.12
C GLY A 190 -31.51 15.49 -8.78
N ALA A 191 -31.24 15.13 -10.05
CA ALA A 191 -32.07 14.17 -10.78
C ALA A 191 -31.88 12.71 -10.33
N VAL A 192 -30.81 12.41 -9.58
CA VAL A 192 -30.51 11.08 -9.05
C VAL A 192 -30.48 11.13 -7.54
N ASP A 193 -31.19 10.22 -6.89
CA ASP A 193 -31.15 10.09 -5.43
C ASP A 193 -29.74 9.75 -4.96
N LEU A 194 -29.32 10.42 -3.87
CA LEU A 194 -28.05 10.08 -3.23
C LEU A 194 -28.16 8.69 -2.61
N PRO A 195 -27.09 7.85 -2.72
CA PRO A 195 -27.08 6.58 -2.04
C PRO A 195 -27.13 6.78 -0.51
N GLU A 196 -27.71 5.81 0.19
CA GLU A 196 -27.70 5.82 1.64
C GLU A 196 -26.27 5.86 2.18
N THR A 197 -26.07 6.66 3.22
CA THR A 197 -24.77 6.73 3.90
C THR A 197 -24.49 5.40 4.60
N LEU A 198 -23.41 4.74 4.20
CA LEU A 198 -22.94 3.56 4.92
C LEU A 198 -22.51 3.95 6.33
N ARG A 199 -22.97 3.18 7.31
CA ARG A 199 -22.56 3.31 8.70
C ARG A 199 -21.94 1.99 9.13
N PHE A 200 -20.82 2.09 9.81
CA PHE A 200 -20.12 0.95 10.38
C PHE A 200 -20.15 1.09 11.90
N GLU A 201 -20.37 -0.02 12.58
CA GLU A 201 -20.23 -0.05 14.04
C GLU A 201 -18.76 0.14 14.40
N PRO A 202 -18.44 0.77 15.54
CA PRO A 202 -17.08 0.86 16.04
C PRO A 202 -16.51 -0.54 16.31
N ASP A 203 -15.22 -0.72 16.04
CA ASP A 203 -14.50 -1.93 16.47
C ASP A 203 -14.45 -2.01 18.00
N GLU A 204 -14.62 -3.21 18.56
CA GLU A 204 -14.54 -3.46 20.01
C GLU A 204 -13.11 -3.41 20.55
#